data_33e9604afefd906195703bea07f34934
#
_entry.id   33e9604afefd906195703bea07f34934
#
_cell.length_a   1.000
_cell.length_b   1.000
_cell.length_c   1.000
_cell.angle_alpha   90.00
_cell.angle_beta   90.00
_cell.angle_gamma   90.00
#
_symmetry.space_group_name_H-M   'P 1'
#
loop_
_entity.id
_entity.type
_entity.pdbx_description
1 polymer ?
#
loop_
_entity_poly.entity_id
_entity_poly.type
_entity_poly.pdbx_seq_one_letter_code
_entity_poly.pdbx_strand_id
1 'polypeptide(L)'
;MTKVLIPSSGPNDWKGFLAQPDLHWRTGYSARSLAHCWEAASGLPIEVADIMAGAFGAPMLLFAVPEHKTMLPGGTRESQSDIFALVRHERGLASYTIEGKVEEPFGETVADWSRNASGGKIERLSYLCSMLGLAECAPEVRYQLLHRTVSALIEAERFNASFAGMIVHSFSPACRRFEDFALFVKLLGGGDIQPGQAVVIDTPSGRPLALGWACGDQSFLRA
;
A
#
# COMPACT_ATOMS: atom_id res chain seq x y z
N MET A 1 3.38 -16.34 -17.35
CA MET A 1 4.62 -16.33 -16.55
C MET A 1 4.37 -15.45 -15.34
N THR A 2 4.44 -16.00 -14.14
CA THR A 2 4.22 -15.29 -12.86
C THR A 2 5.23 -14.14 -12.73
N LYS A 3 4.76 -12.98 -12.31
CA LYS A 3 5.58 -11.77 -12.09
C LYS A 3 5.93 -11.55 -10.61
N VAL A 4 5.71 -12.55 -9.77
CA VAL A 4 6.15 -12.57 -8.37
C VAL A 4 7.59 -13.05 -8.33
N LEU A 5 8.50 -12.24 -7.78
CA LEU A 5 9.95 -12.51 -7.81
C LEU A 5 10.47 -13.35 -6.65
N ILE A 6 9.69 -13.51 -5.60
CA ILE A 6 10.03 -14.45 -4.54
C ILE A 6 9.64 -15.85 -5.03
N PRO A 7 10.48 -16.88 -4.87
CA PRO A 7 10.14 -18.23 -5.25
C PRO A 7 8.84 -18.67 -4.58
N SER A 8 7.79 -18.81 -5.35
CA SER A 8 6.46 -19.22 -4.92
C SER A 8 5.94 -20.26 -5.92
N SER A 9 5.42 -21.36 -5.41
CA SER A 9 4.71 -22.39 -6.17
C SER A 9 3.20 -22.17 -6.13
N GLY A 10 2.75 -21.18 -5.38
CA GLY A 10 1.34 -20.85 -5.20
C GLY A 10 1.08 -20.08 -3.91
N PRO A 11 -0.18 -19.71 -3.65
CA PRO A 11 -0.54 -18.77 -2.59
C PRO A 11 -0.11 -19.25 -1.18
N ASN A 12 -0.05 -20.55 -0.92
CA ASN A 12 0.32 -21.06 0.41
C ASN A 12 1.77 -20.79 0.80
N ASP A 13 2.66 -20.54 -0.15
CA ASP A 13 4.06 -20.20 0.12
C ASP A 13 4.19 -18.82 0.77
N TRP A 14 3.21 -17.92 0.53
CA TRP A 14 3.20 -16.60 1.14
C TRP A 14 3.10 -16.64 2.67
N LYS A 15 2.55 -17.72 3.24
CA LYS A 15 2.55 -17.92 4.69
C LYS A 15 3.94 -17.78 5.29
N GLY A 16 4.98 -18.25 4.59
CA GLY A 16 6.37 -18.21 5.04
C GLY A 16 6.99 -16.81 5.05
N PHE A 17 6.39 -15.83 4.39
CA PHE A 17 6.90 -14.45 4.33
C PHE A 17 6.32 -13.56 5.43
N LEU A 18 5.19 -13.96 6.03
CA LEU A 18 4.51 -13.20 7.08
C LEU A 18 5.33 -13.16 8.37
N ALA A 19 5.35 -12.01 9.03
CA ALA A 19 6.00 -11.85 10.33
C ALA A 19 5.32 -12.69 11.44
N GLN A 20 4.02 -12.91 11.35
CA GLN A 20 3.21 -13.69 12.30
C GLN A 20 2.22 -14.61 11.56
N PRO A 21 2.71 -15.68 10.92
CA PRO A 21 1.89 -16.52 10.04
C PRO A 21 0.69 -17.17 10.74
N ASP A 22 0.85 -17.63 11.98
CA ASP A 22 -0.23 -18.30 12.72
C ASP A 22 -1.37 -17.36 13.11
N LEU A 23 -1.10 -16.06 13.18
CA LEU A 23 -2.09 -15.03 13.46
C LEU A 23 -2.81 -14.56 12.19
N HIS A 24 -2.06 -14.35 11.11
CA HIS A 24 -2.55 -13.65 9.91
C HIS A 24 -2.94 -14.60 8.76
N TRP A 25 -2.40 -15.85 8.71
CA TRP A 25 -2.73 -16.80 7.64
C TRP A 25 -3.99 -17.59 7.96
N ARG A 26 -5.14 -16.95 7.80
CA ARG A 26 -6.46 -17.55 8.07
C ARG A 26 -7.43 -17.25 6.93
N THR A 27 -8.35 -18.16 6.65
CA THR A 27 -9.47 -17.93 5.74
C THR A 27 -10.26 -16.70 6.21
N GLY A 28 -10.60 -15.80 5.30
CA GLY A 28 -11.29 -14.55 5.59
C GLY A 28 -10.39 -13.40 6.06
N TYR A 29 -9.06 -13.59 6.13
CA TYR A 29 -8.10 -12.55 6.45
C TYR A 29 -7.40 -12.01 5.20
N SER A 30 -6.97 -10.74 5.26
CA SER A 30 -6.41 -10.01 4.13
C SER A 30 -5.18 -10.69 3.51
N ALA A 31 -4.24 -11.18 4.33
CA ALA A 31 -3.01 -11.78 3.84
C ALA A 31 -3.27 -13.00 2.94
N ARG A 32 -4.20 -13.87 3.34
CA ARG A 32 -4.55 -15.07 2.56
C ARG A 32 -5.35 -14.72 1.31
N SER A 33 -6.37 -13.85 1.43
CA SER A 33 -7.17 -13.39 0.30
C SER A 33 -6.30 -12.71 -0.75
N LEU A 34 -5.36 -11.86 -0.33
CA LEU A 34 -4.42 -11.16 -1.19
C LEU A 34 -3.53 -12.15 -1.96
N ALA A 35 -2.93 -13.12 -1.26
CA ALA A 35 -2.07 -14.13 -1.88
C ALA A 35 -2.81 -14.94 -2.94
N HIS A 36 -4.01 -15.43 -2.64
CA HIS A 36 -4.82 -16.19 -3.60
C HIS A 36 -5.23 -15.34 -4.81
N CYS A 37 -5.61 -14.08 -4.60
CA CYS A 37 -5.99 -13.17 -5.67
C CYS A 37 -4.82 -12.87 -6.61
N TRP A 38 -3.64 -12.51 -6.05
CA TRP A 38 -2.48 -12.13 -6.84
C TRP A 38 -1.84 -13.33 -7.58
N GLU A 39 -1.84 -14.51 -6.98
CA GLU A 39 -1.34 -15.74 -7.65
C GLU A 39 -2.29 -16.24 -8.75
N ALA A 40 -3.60 -16.02 -8.59
CA ALA A 40 -4.59 -16.35 -9.61
C ALA A 40 -4.53 -15.39 -10.82
N ALA A 41 -4.05 -14.16 -10.62
CA ALA A 41 -3.96 -13.18 -11.67
C ALA A 41 -2.81 -13.50 -12.65
N SER A 42 -3.06 -13.39 -13.94
CA SER A 42 -2.00 -13.51 -14.97
C SER A 42 -1.13 -12.25 -15.09
N GLY A 43 -1.05 -11.46 -14.04
CA GLY A 43 -0.38 -10.16 -13.97
C GLY A 43 -0.91 -9.38 -12.76
N LEU A 44 -1.60 -8.27 -13.01
CA LEU A 44 -2.31 -7.53 -11.97
C LEU A 44 -3.74 -8.08 -11.80
N PRO A 45 -4.27 -8.18 -10.57
CA PRO A 45 -5.72 -8.30 -10.37
C PRO A 45 -6.45 -7.16 -11.10
N ILE A 46 -7.61 -7.46 -11.69
CA ILE A 46 -8.29 -6.52 -12.59
C ILE A 46 -8.66 -5.22 -11.88
N GLU A 47 -9.16 -5.30 -10.65
CA GLU A 47 -9.54 -4.15 -9.85
C GLU A 47 -8.34 -3.27 -9.47
N VAL A 48 -7.15 -3.86 -9.31
CA VAL A 48 -5.90 -3.13 -9.07
C VAL A 48 -5.41 -2.48 -10.36
N ALA A 49 -5.51 -3.20 -11.49
CA ALA A 49 -5.16 -2.66 -12.79
C ALA A 49 -6.03 -1.46 -13.18
N ASP A 50 -7.34 -1.51 -12.88
CA ASP A 50 -8.29 -0.42 -13.14
C ASP A 50 -7.93 0.84 -12.34
N ILE A 51 -7.58 0.70 -11.04
CA ILE A 51 -7.09 1.79 -10.20
C ILE A 51 -5.83 2.42 -10.80
N MET A 52 -4.85 1.58 -11.18
CA MET A 52 -3.60 2.04 -11.77
C MET A 52 -3.81 2.73 -13.13
N ALA A 53 -4.72 2.17 -13.95
CA ALA A 53 -5.07 2.73 -15.26
C ALA A 53 -5.73 4.11 -15.12
N GLY A 54 -6.63 4.28 -14.16
CA GLY A 54 -7.26 5.56 -13.86
C GLY A 54 -6.27 6.65 -13.44
N ALA A 55 -5.17 6.25 -12.78
CA ALA A 55 -4.13 7.19 -12.33
C ALA A 55 -3.15 7.58 -13.45
N PHE A 56 -2.55 6.60 -14.14
CA PHE A 56 -1.40 6.86 -15.03
C PHE A 56 -1.51 6.18 -16.41
N GLY A 57 -2.68 5.68 -16.78
CA GLY A 57 -2.89 4.94 -18.04
C GLY A 57 -2.58 3.46 -17.91
N ALA A 58 -2.70 2.70 -19.00
CA ALA A 58 -2.62 1.24 -19.01
C ALA A 58 -1.39 0.70 -18.26
N PRO A 59 -1.58 -0.14 -17.23
CA PRO A 59 -0.48 -0.70 -16.45
C PRO A 59 0.01 -2.03 -17.04
N MET A 60 1.32 -2.25 -16.96
CA MET A 60 1.95 -3.55 -17.19
C MET A 60 2.83 -3.91 -16.00
N LEU A 61 2.47 -4.95 -15.28
CA LEU A 61 3.28 -5.45 -14.16
C LEU A 61 4.63 -5.96 -14.69
N LEU A 62 5.71 -5.42 -14.16
CA LEU A 62 7.06 -5.92 -14.40
C LEU A 62 7.40 -7.02 -13.42
N PHE A 63 7.18 -6.76 -12.13
CA PHE A 63 7.28 -7.74 -11.06
C PHE A 63 6.53 -7.28 -9.80
N ALA A 64 6.23 -8.24 -8.94
CA ALA A 64 5.71 -7.99 -7.59
C ALA A 64 6.54 -8.76 -6.54
N VAL A 65 6.63 -8.19 -5.34
CA VAL A 65 7.34 -8.77 -4.19
C VAL A 65 6.41 -8.74 -2.99
N PRO A 66 5.93 -9.89 -2.51
CA PRO A 66 5.18 -9.98 -1.27
C PRO A 66 6.02 -9.58 -0.06
N GLU A 67 5.39 -9.00 0.95
CA GLU A 67 5.98 -8.68 2.25
C GLU A 67 7.28 -7.83 2.14
N HIS A 68 7.32 -6.96 1.12
CA HIS A 68 8.48 -6.13 0.83
C HIS A 68 8.78 -5.13 1.94
N LYS A 69 10.07 -5.03 2.29
CA LYS A 69 10.55 -4.16 3.37
C LYS A 69 11.27 -2.94 2.82
N THR A 70 10.83 -1.77 3.24
CA THR A 70 11.45 -0.48 2.93
C THR A 70 12.01 0.14 4.19
N MET A 71 13.31 0.48 4.19
CA MET A 71 13.96 1.16 5.30
C MET A 71 13.40 2.58 5.47
N LEU A 72 13.18 2.96 6.73
CA LEU A 72 12.73 4.29 7.12
C LEU A 72 13.71 4.90 8.13
N PRO A 73 13.94 6.21 8.12
CA PRO A 73 14.72 6.88 9.16
C PRO A 73 14.13 6.71 10.56
N GLY A 74 14.94 7.05 11.58
CA GLY A 74 14.47 7.08 12.97
C GLY A 74 14.35 5.72 13.63
N GLY A 75 15.11 4.73 13.16
CA GLY A 75 15.18 3.40 13.79
C GLY A 75 15.45 2.28 12.79
N THR A 76 15.56 1.05 13.31
CA THR A 76 15.89 -0.14 12.52
C THR A 76 14.66 -0.88 11.97
N ARG A 77 13.45 -0.55 12.45
CA ARG A 77 12.23 -1.23 12.01
C ARG A 77 11.80 -0.72 10.65
N GLU A 78 11.76 -1.61 9.67
CA GLU A 78 11.35 -1.34 8.30
C GLU A 78 9.81 -1.20 8.18
N SER A 79 9.37 -0.52 7.12
CA SER A 79 7.98 -0.58 6.66
C SER A 79 7.82 -1.81 5.78
N GLN A 80 6.93 -2.73 6.14
CA GLN A 80 6.71 -3.98 5.43
C GLN A 80 5.35 -3.90 4.70
N SER A 81 5.38 -3.63 3.40
CA SER A 81 4.18 -3.60 2.54
C SER A 81 3.74 -5.02 2.18
N ASP A 82 2.45 -5.30 2.19
CA ASP A 82 1.94 -6.63 1.87
C ASP A 82 2.36 -7.04 0.45
N ILE A 83 2.37 -6.07 -0.50
CA ILE A 83 2.98 -6.25 -1.81
C ILE A 83 3.67 -4.94 -2.23
N PHE A 84 4.85 -5.07 -2.81
CA PHE A 84 5.47 -4.06 -3.65
C PHE A 84 5.31 -4.48 -5.10
N ALA A 85 4.91 -3.54 -5.99
CA ALA A 85 4.82 -3.78 -7.42
C ALA A 85 5.53 -2.70 -8.22
N LEU A 86 6.41 -3.10 -9.14
CA LEU A 86 6.96 -2.22 -10.15
C LEU A 86 6.16 -2.39 -11.45
N VAL A 87 5.61 -1.30 -11.94
CA VAL A 87 4.67 -1.29 -13.05
C VAL A 87 5.14 -0.32 -14.11
N ARG A 88 5.04 -0.71 -15.38
CA ARG A 88 5.25 0.18 -16.51
C ARG A 88 3.91 0.73 -16.99
N HIS A 89 3.84 2.03 -17.12
CA HIS A 89 2.80 2.77 -17.82
C HIS A 89 3.35 3.38 -19.10
N GLU A 90 2.50 3.94 -19.95
CA GLU A 90 2.92 4.54 -21.21
C GLU A 90 3.96 5.66 -21.03
N ARG A 91 3.83 6.46 -19.95
CA ARG A 91 4.68 7.62 -19.67
C ARG A 91 5.84 7.34 -18.72
N GLY A 92 6.04 6.10 -18.28
CA GLY A 92 7.15 5.77 -17.39
C GLY A 92 6.86 4.64 -16.40
N LEU A 93 7.80 4.43 -15.49
CA LEU A 93 7.67 3.46 -14.41
C LEU A 93 6.89 4.05 -13.24
N ALA A 94 6.17 3.21 -12.55
CA ALA A 94 5.54 3.50 -11.27
C ALA A 94 5.91 2.45 -10.23
N SER A 95 6.17 2.91 -9.02
CA SER A 95 6.37 2.10 -7.83
C SER A 95 5.09 2.09 -7.02
N TYR A 96 4.54 0.92 -6.72
CA TYR A 96 3.34 0.79 -5.91
C TYR A 96 3.60 -0.03 -4.65
N THR A 97 3.07 0.45 -3.53
CA THR A 97 2.84 -0.36 -2.34
C THR A 97 1.36 -0.71 -2.26
N ILE A 98 1.06 -1.97 -2.01
CA ILE A 98 -0.29 -2.47 -1.87
C ILE A 98 -0.49 -2.96 -0.43
N GLU A 99 -1.60 -2.56 0.18
CA GLU A 99 -2.01 -2.96 1.52
C GLU A 99 -3.32 -3.73 1.45
N GLY A 100 -3.31 -5.01 1.81
CA GLY A 100 -4.50 -5.86 1.85
C GLY A 100 -5.38 -5.54 3.05
N LYS A 101 -6.71 -5.51 2.85
CA LYS A 101 -7.69 -5.30 3.93
C LYS A 101 -8.92 -6.18 3.76
N VAL A 102 -9.45 -6.63 4.90
CA VAL A 102 -10.82 -7.16 5.04
C VAL A 102 -11.50 -6.37 6.17
N GLU A 103 -11.38 -6.82 7.41
CA GLU A 103 -11.96 -6.16 8.60
C GLU A 103 -10.88 -5.50 9.47
N GLU A 104 -9.62 -5.78 9.22
CA GLU A 104 -8.49 -5.34 10.03
C GLU A 104 -8.30 -3.81 9.96
N PRO A 105 -8.03 -3.15 11.10
CA PRO A 105 -7.72 -1.72 11.11
C PRO A 105 -6.35 -1.43 10.47
N PHE A 106 -6.10 -0.17 10.11
CA PHE A 106 -4.78 0.33 9.72
C PHE A 106 -3.83 0.56 10.91
N GLY A 107 -3.99 -0.20 11.99
CA GLY A 107 -3.18 -0.06 13.19
C GLY A 107 -3.49 1.22 13.98
N GLU A 108 -2.47 1.72 14.69
CA GLU A 108 -2.59 2.87 15.58
C GLU A 108 -2.78 4.18 14.81
N THR A 109 -3.44 5.16 15.43
CA THR A 109 -3.43 6.56 14.97
C THR A 109 -2.04 7.16 15.19
N VAL A 110 -1.76 8.29 14.54
CA VAL A 110 -0.53 9.07 14.81
C VAL A 110 -0.45 9.47 16.26
N ALA A 111 -1.56 9.88 16.87
CA ALA A 111 -1.63 10.23 18.30
C ALA A 111 -1.23 9.06 19.21
N ASP A 112 -1.76 7.86 18.95
CA ASP A 112 -1.44 6.67 19.76
C ASP A 112 -0.01 6.20 19.53
N TRP A 113 0.42 6.17 18.27
CA TRP A 113 1.76 5.73 17.88
C TRP A 113 2.87 6.66 18.43
N SER A 114 2.61 7.97 18.49
CA SER A 114 3.53 8.97 19.01
C SER A 114 3.48 9.15 20.51
N ARG A 115 2.56 8.49 21.21
CA ARG A 115 2.47 8.55 22.67
C ARG A 115 3.79 8.09 23.29
N ASN A 116 4.44 8.97 24.07
CA ASN A 116 5.76 8.75 24.64
C ASN A 116 6.83 8.43 23.56
N ALA A 117 6.80 9.16 22.43
CA ALA A 117 7.71 8.93 21.32
C ALA A 117 9.17 9.15 21.72
N SER A 118 10.02 8.18 21.36
CA SER A 118 11.48 8.35 21.39
C SER A 118 11.95 9.35 20.31
N GLY A 119 13.19 9.85 20.43
CA GLY A 119 13.77 10.71 19.40
C GLY A 119 13.68 10.11 17.98
N GLY A 120 13.92 8.80 17.85
CA GLY A 120 13.78 8.10 16.57
C GLY A 120 12.35 8.06 16.03
N LYS A 121 11.35 7.91 16.90
CA LYS A 121 9.95 8.02 16.47
C LYS A 121 9.61 9.43 15.97
N ILE A 122 10.09 10.46 16.65
CA ILE A 122 9.88 11.86 16.24
C ILE A 122 10.55 12.12 14.89
N GLU A 123 11.82 11.72 14.72
CA GLU A 123 12.54 11.80 13.46
C GLU A 123 11.78 11.14 12.32
N ARG A 124 11.30 9.91 12.54
CA ARG A 124 10.53 9.15 11.54
C ARG A 124 9.24 9.85 11.15
N LEU A 125 8.46 10.32 12.12
CA LEU A 125 7.21 11.01 11.84
C LEU A 125 7.46 12.31 11.05
N SER A 126 8.46 13.09 11.45
CA SER A 126 8.88 14.30 10.73
C SER A 126 9.28 14.00 9.29
N TYR A 127 10.05 12.93 9.06
CA TYR A 127 10.42 12.49 7.73
C TYR A 127 9.19 12.10 6.89
N LEU A 128 8.27 11.30 7.43
CA LEU A 128 7.06 10.89 6.73
C LEU A 128 6.20 12.10 6.34
N CYS A 129 6.01 13.05 7.26
CA CYS A 129 5.26 14.27 6.97
C CYS A 129 5.94 15.10 5.88
N SER A 130 7.25 15.29 5.95
CA SER A 130 8.00 16.08 4.96
C SER A 130 7.94 15.49 3.56
N MET A 131 8.01 14.15 3.43
CA MET A 131 7.90 13.45 2.14
C MET A 131 6.52 13.63 1.49
N LEU A 132 5.49 13.84 2.31
CA LEU A 132 4.10 14.05 1.87
C LEU A 132 3.69 15.53 1.80
N GLY A 133 4.60 16.46 2.09
CA GLY A 133 4.30 17.90 2.06
C GLY A 133 3.45 18.40 3.22
N LEU A 134 3.38 17.62 4.30
CA LEU A 134 2.63 17.99 5.49
C LEU A 134 3.53 18.75 6.47
N ALA A 135 3.07 19.89 6.99
CA ALA A 135 3.79 20.61 8.05
C ALA A 135 3.87 19.75 9.32
N GLU A 136 2.77 19.06 9.64
CA GLU A 136 2.67 18.05 10.69
C GLU A 136 1.65 16.99 10.29
N CYS A 137 1.77 15.80 10.86
CA CYS A 137 0.81 14.73 10.61
C CYS A 137 -0.36 14.83 11.58
N ALA A 138 -1.59 14.91 11.07
CA ALA A 138 -2.80 14.99 11.85
C ALA A 138 -2.93 13.79 12.83
N PRO A 139 -3.30 14.01 14.10
CA PRO A 139 -3.27 12.99 15.15
C PRO A 139 -4.23 11.82 14.91
N GLU A 140 -5.33 12.04 14.19
CA GLU A 140 -6.35 11.04 13.86
C GLU A 140 -5.99 10.13 12.69
N VAL A 141 -4.99 10.49 11.89
CA VAL A 141 -4.55 9.70 10.73
C VAL A 141 -3.91 8.40 11.19
N ARG A 142 -4.15 7.33 10.44
CA ARG A 142 -3.51 6.03 10.69
C ARG A 142 -2.04 6.06 10.29
N TYR A 143 -1.15 5.75 11.22
CA TYR A 143 0.28 5.73 11.00
C TYR A 143 0.69 4.77 9.85
N GLN A 144 -0.03 3.66 9.69
CA GLN A 144 0.22 2.72 8.60
C GLN A 144 0.06 3.35 7.22
N LEU A 145 -0.95 4.21 7.01
CA LEU A 145 -1.16 4.89 5.74
C LEU A 145 0.00 5.81 5.39
N LEU A 146 0.55 6.55 6.36
CA LEU A 146 1.71 7.40 6.15
C LEU A 146 2.93 6.61 5.67
N HIS A 147 3.33 5.59 6.43
CA HIS A 147 4.58 4.90 6.12
C HIS A 147 4.48 4.00 4.89
N ARG A 148 3.30 3.44 4.56
CA ARG A 148 3.09 2.71 3.31
C ARG A 148 3.22 3.63 2.09
N THR A 149 2.60 4.81 2.17
CA THR A 149 2.65 5.79 1.09
C THR A 149 4.07 6.30 0.86
N VAL A 150 4.79 6.65 1.93
CA VAL A 150 6.18 7.08 1.82
C VAL A 150 7.09 5.95 1.32
N SER A 151 6.80 4.69 1.67
CA SER A 151 7.54 3.55 1.11
C SER A 151 7.43 3.49 -0.42
N ALA A 152 6.26 3.77 -1.00
CA ALA A 152 6.14 3.86 -2.45
C ALA A 152 7.01 4.96 -3.06
N LEU A 153 7.12 6.12 -2.40
CA LEU A 153 7.99 7.22 -2.85
C LEU A 153 9.47 6.86 -2.76
N ILE A 154 9.90 6.21 -1.67
CA ILE A 154 11.29 5.74 -1.50
C ILE A 154 11.66 4.71 -2.57
N GLU A 155 10.77 3.75 -2.83
CA GLU A 155 11.02 2.75 -3.87
C GLU A 155 10.97 3.38 -5.28
N ALA A 156 10.12 4.39 -5.51
CA ALA A 156 10.11 5.14 -6.75
C ALA A 156 11.46 5.85 -6.99
N GLU A 157 12.05 6.43 -5.95
CA GLU A 157 13.40 7.00 -6.01
C GLU A 157 14.44 5.94 -6.35
N ARG A 158 14.43 4.81 -5.64
CA ARG A 158 15.36 3.69 -5.82
C ARG A 158 15.33 3.12 -7.24
N PHE A 159 14.15 2.98 -7.85
CA PHE A 159 13.95 2.47 -9.19
C PHE A 159 13.96 3.56 -10.28
N ASN A 160 14.22 4.81 -9.92
CA ASN A 160 14.09 5.96 -10.82
C ASN A 160 12.74 5.98 -11.56
N ALA A 161 11.68 5.64 -10.84
CA ALA A 161 10.33 5.61 -11.37
C ALA A 161 9.75 7.03 -11.43
N SER A 162 9.01 7.31 -12.51
CA SER A 162 8.36 8.62 -12.74
C SER A 162 7.19 8.86 -11.80
N PHE A 163 6.54 7.80 -11.33
CA PHE A 163 5.33 7.82 -10.53
C PHE A 163 5.45 6.95 -9.29
N ALA A 164 4.66 7.25 -8.27
CA ALA A 164 4.47 6.41 -7.10
C ALA A 164 2.98 6.18 -6.84
N GLY A 165 2.65 5.13 -6.08
CA GLY A 165 1.27 4.91 -5.66
C GLY A 165 1.17 4.04 -4.41
N MET A 166 0.13 4.29 -3.60
CA MET A 166 -0.28 3.40 -2.53
C MET A 166 -1.74 2.99 -2.78
N ILE A 167 -1.97 1.69 -2.83
CA ILE A 167 -3.29 1.12 -3.11
C ILE A 167 -3.71 0.25 -1.94
N VAL A 168 -4.87 0.51 -1.40
CA VAL A 168 -5.55 -0.44 -0.52
C VAL A 168 -6.32 -1.43 -1.40
N HIS A 169 -6.01 -2.72 -1.26
CA HIS A 169 -6.72 -3.80 -1.93
C HIS A 169 -7.64 -4.47 -0.91
N SER A 170 -8.91 -4.06 -0.89
CA SER A 170 -9.88 -4.46 0.10
C SER A 170 -10.81 -5.55 -0.42
N PHE A 171 -10.91 -6.65 0.32
CA PHE A 171 -11.88 -7.74 0.07
C PHE A 171 -13.13 -7.61 0.96
N SER A 172 -13.25 -6.52 1.75
CA SER A 172 -14.40 -6.27 2.59
C SER A 172 -15.65 -5.93 1.77
N PRO A 173 -16.76 -6.70 1.92
CA PRO A 173 -18.01 -6.38 1.23
C PRO A 173 -18.59 -5.00 1.58
N ALA A 174 -18.29 -4.53 2.80
CA ALA A 174 -18.76 -3.26 3.34
C ALA A 174 -17.71 -2.15 3.25
N CYS A 175 -16.60 -2.37 2.52
CA CYS A 175 -15.47 -1.44 2.44
C CYS A 175 -15.01 -0.93 3.82
N ARG A 176 -14.93 -1.84 4.79
CA ARG A 176 -14.51 -1.50 6.17
C ARG A 176 -13.19 -0.74 6.16
N ARG A 177 -13.10 0.30 7.00
CA ARG A 177 -11.92 1.16 7.14
C ARG A 177 -11.67 2.11 5.95
N PHE A 178 -12.61 2.19 5.01
CA PHE A 178 -12.50 3.15 3.92
C PHE A 178 -12.46 4.60 4.44
N GLU A 179 -13.19 4.91 5.50
CA GLU A 179 -13.23 6.24 6.12
C GLU A 179 -11.85 6.71 6.58
N ASP A 180 -11.04 5.81 7.18
CA ASP A 180 -9.65 6.11 7.58
C ASP A 180 -8.80 6.48 6.34
N PHE A 181 -8.98 5.76 5.23
CA PHE A 181 -8.27 6.03 3.97
C PHE A 181 -8.76 7.33 3.32
N ALA A 182 -10.08 7.56 3.25
CA ALA A 182 -10.65 8.77 2.68
C ALA A 182 -10.21 10.04 3.45
N LEU A 183 -10.16 9.96 4.78
CA LEU A 183 -9.61 11.03 5.62
C LEU A 183 -8.14 11.33 5.27
N PHE A 184 -7.33 10.29 5.10
CA PHE A 184 -5.92 10.43 4.71
C PHE A 184 -5.77 11.06 3.33
N VAL A 185 -6.55 10.62 2.33
CA VAL A 185 -6.56 11.21 0.98
C VAL A 185 -6.91 12.69 1.03
N LYS A 186 -7.93 13.05 1.79
CA LYS A 186 -8.38 14.44 1.96
C LYS A 186 -7.31 15.31 2.61
N LEU A 187 -6.61 14.80 3.62
CA LEU A 187 -5.48 15.49 4.27
C LEU A 187 -4.37 15.83 3.27
N LEU A 188 -4.11 14.95 2.32
CA LEU A 188 -3.09 15.15 1.28
C LEU A 188 -3.58 15.98 0.10
N GLY A 189 -4.78 16.57 0.17
CA GLY A 189 -5.33 17.41 -0.88
C GLY A 189 -5.98 16.66 -2.04
N GLY A 190 -6.17 15.34 -1.93
CA GLY A 190 -6.79 14.51 -2.98
C GLY A 190 -8.31 14.69 -3.12
N GLY A 191 -8.94 15.47 -2.22
CA GLY A 191 -10.38 15.68 -2.24
C GLY A 191 -11.18 14.50 -1.75
N ASP A 192 -12.43 14.41 -2.18
CA ASP A 192 -13.31 13.29 -1.84
C ASP A 192 -13.07 12.12 -2.82
N ILE A 193 -13.02 10.90 -2.28
CA ILE A 193 -12.78 9.67 -3.02
C ILE A 193 -13.85 8.64 -2.67
N GLN A 194 -14.13 7.70 -3.58
CA GLN A 194 -15.02 6.57 -3.38
C GLN A 194 -14.27 5.24 -3.54
N PRO A 195 -14.77 4.14 -2.95
CA PRO A 195 -14.26 2.80 -3.26
C PRO A 195 -14.27 2.54 -4.77
N GLY A 196 -13.22 1.88 -5.28
CA GLY A 196 -13.02 1.65 -6.71
C GLY A 196 -12.40 2.83 -7.47
N GLN A 197 -11.96 3.87 -6.78
CA GLN A 197 -11.35 5.05 -7.40
C GLN A 197 -9.90 5.26 -6.97
N ALA A 198 -9.18 6.05 -7.76
CA ALA A 198 -7.89 6.63 -7.43
C ALA A 198 -7.91 8.14 -7.61
N VAL A 199 -7.08 8.82 -6.83
CA VAL A 199 -6.72 10.23 -7.01
C VAL A 199 -5.23 10.34 -7.19
N VAL A 200 -4.79 11.36 -7.91
CA VAL A 200 -3.37 11.68 -8.07
C VAL A 200 -3.11 13.01 -7.41
N ILE A 201 -2.09 13.07 -6.59
CA ILE A 201 -1.63 14.28 -5.91
C ILE A 201 -0.17 14.56 -6.26
N ASP A 202 0.23 15.82 -6.18
CA ASP A 202 1.63 16.21 -6.30
C ASP A 202 2.35 16.09 -4.97
N THR A 203 3.60 15.63 -5.00
CA THR A 203 4.46 15.54 -3.83
C THR A 203 5.51 16.64 -3.84
N PRO A 204 6.17 16.96 -2.70
CA PRO A 204 7.26 17.93 -2.66
C PRO A 204 8.42 17.62 -3.61
N SER A 205 8.64 16.35 -3.93
CA SER A 205 9.65 15.93 -4.92
C SER A 205 9.24 16.19 -6.37
N GLY A 206 8.01 16.65 -6.63
CA GLY A 206 7.44 16.80 -7.96
C GLY A 206 7.01 15.46 -8.60
N ARG A 207 7.10 14.35 -7.86
CA ARG A 207 6.64 13.03 -8.35
C ARG A 207 5.14 12.87 -8.09
N PRO A 208 4.33 12.65 -9.13
CA PRO A 208 2.91 12.36 -8.95
C PRO A 208 2.71 11.07 -8.14
N LEU A 209 1.80 11.12 -7.17
CA LEU A 209 1.47 10.02 -6.26
C LEU A 209 0.00 9.64 -6.40
N ALA A 210 -0.25 8.39 -6.79
CA ALA A 210 -1.59 7.83 -6.81
C ALA A 210 -1.97 7.27 -5.44
N LEU A 211 -3.18 7.57 -4.98
CA LEU A 211 -3.81 6.95 -3.81
C LEU A 211 -5.09 6.29 -4.27
N GLY A 212 -5.24 4.98 -4.07
CA GLY A 212 -6.35 4.22 -4.61
C GLY A 212 -6.92 3.20 -3.65
N TRP A 213 -8.22 2.89 -3.84
CA TRP A 213 -8.92 1.84 -3.13
C TRP A 213 -9.50 0.85 -4.14
N ALA A 214 -8.90 -0.34 -4.25
CA ALA A 214 -9.37 -1.42 -5.10
C ALA A 214 -10.33 -2.33 -4.32
N CYS A 215 -11.48 -2.66 -4.94
CA CYS A 215 -12.48 -3.55 -4.36
C CYS A 215 -12.26 -4.97 -4.91
N GLY A 216 -11.61 -5.81 -4.11
CA GLY A 216 -11.26 -7.19 -4.47
C GLY A 216 -12.45 -8.13 -4.53
N ASP A 217 -12.33 -9.20 -5.33
CA ASP A 217 -13.37 -10.22 -5.43
C ASP A 217 -13.51 -10.98 -4.10
N GLN A 218 -14.71 -10.96 -3.55
CA GLN A 218 -15.07 -11.58 -2.28
C GLN A 218 -14.95 -13.12 -2.30
N SER A 219 -14.87 -13.75 -3.48
CA SER A 219 -14.64 -15.19 -3.59
C SER A 219 -13.33 -15.61 -2.91
N PHE A 220 -12.31 -14.73 -2.91
CA PHE A 220 -11.03 -14.97 -2.25
C PHE A 220 -11.09 -14.95 -0.72
N LEU A 221 -12.18 -14.47 -0.11
CA LEU A 221 -12.40 -14.61 1.34
C LEU A 221 -12.59 -16.07 1.79
N ARG A 222 -12.94 -16.95 0.86
CA ARG A 222 -13.19 -18.38 1.12
C ARG A 222 -12.02 -19.28 0.72
N ALA A 223 -10.99 -18.71 0.13
CA ALA A 223 -9.83 -19.42 -0.36
C ALA A 223 -9.00 -20.04 0.78
#